data_248755da963552967382eb637574dadc
#
_entry.id   248755da963552967382eb637574dadc
#
_cell.length_a   1.000
_cell.length_b   1.000
_cell.length_c   1.000
_cell.angle_alpha   90.00
_cell.angle_beta   90.00
_cell.angle_gamma   90.00
#
_symmetry.space_group_name_H-M   'P 1'
#
loop_
_entity.id
_entity.type
_entity.pdbx_description
1 polymer ?
#
loop_
_entity_poly.entity_id
_entity_poly.type
_entity_poly.pdbx_seq_one_letter_code
_entity_poly.pdbx_strand_id
1 'polypeptide(L)'
;DVYKRQVLLFLVYFGTTRAFGWDLSGETAAVIVFVLWGTAEMSDLVRGALIAIPKHQYESSEALGMSRAQTYWYIIIPQTVRRLIPLSINLITRMIKTTSLVLMIGVVEVLKVAQQIIEANRTASPNAAFGIYLTVFILYFLACWPISLLAGYLEKKWK
;
A
#
# COMPACT_ATOMS: atom_id res chain seq x y z
N ASP A 1 -9.34 -7.65 -6.47
CA ASP A 1 -7.96 -7.27 -6.13
C ASP A 1 -7.39 -7.93 -4.87
N VAL A 2 -8.18 -8.10 -3.80
CA VAL A 2 -7.73 -8.79 -2.59
C VAL A 2 -7.37 -10.26 -2.91
N TYR A 3 -8.21 -10.94 -3.68
CA TYR A 3 -7.97 -12.34 -4.08
C TYR A 3 -6.70 -12.52 -4.92
N LYS A 4 -6.40 -11.58 -5.82
CA LYS A 4 -5.18 -11.63 -6.64
C LYS A 4 -3.91 -11.56 -5.77
N ARG A 5 -3.92 -10.69 -4.78
CA ARG A 5 -2.81 -10.55 -3.80
C ARG A 5 -2.65 -11.79 -2.94
N GLN A 6 -3.76 -12.38 -2.51
CA GLN A 6 -3.77 -13.63 -1.76
C GLN A 6 -3.20 -14.78 -2.59
N VAL A 7 -3.65 -14.94 -3.85
CA VAL A 7 -3.13 -15.95 -4.76
C VAL A 7 -1.64 -15.76 -5.02
N LEU A 8 -1.19 -14.50 -5.24
CA LEU A 8 0.21 -14.19 -5.42
C LEU A 8 1.05 -14.54 -4.18
N LEU A 9 0.53 -14.26 -2.99
CA LEU A 9 1.17 -14.61 -1.73
C LEU A 9 1.35 -16.12 -1.57
N PHE A 10 0.31 -16.91 -1.86
CA PHE A 10 0.38 -18.37 -1.84
C PHE A 10 1.32 -18.92 -2.91
N LEU A 11 1.30 -18.34 -4.11
CA LEU A 11 2.15 -18.77 -5.22
C LEU A 11 3.63 -18.52 -4.89
N VAL A 12 3.97 -17.37 -4.32
CA VAL A 12 5.34 -17.06 -3.92
C VAL A 12 5.76 -17.93 -2.73
N TYR A 13 4.95 -18.07 -1.69
CA TYR A 13 5.32 -18.82 -0.49
C TYR A 13 5.42 -20.33 -0.74
N PHE A 14 4.36 -20.94 -1.27
CA PHE A 14 4.31 -22.38 -1.51
C PHE A 14 4.94 -22.79 -2.84
N GLY A 15 4.84 -21.93 -3.86
CA GLY A 15 5.33 -22.21 -5.21
C GLY A 15 6.84 -22.21 -5.28
N THR A 16 7.52 -21.29 -4.60
CA THR A 16 9.00 -21.25 -4.57
C THR A 16 9.57 -22.45 -3.83
N THR A 17 8.98 -22.85 -2.71
CA THR A 17 9.39 -24.05 -1.98
C THR A 17 9.24 -25.31 -2.84
N ARG A 18 8.13 -25.42 -3.58
CA ARG A 18 7.86 -26.60 -4.42
C ARG A 18 8.68 -26.65 -5.71
N ALA A 19 8.88 -25.49 -6.36
CA ALA A 19 9.53 -25.42 -7.67
C ALA A 19 11.05 -25.37 -7.59
N PHE A 20 11.60 -24.69 -6.55
CA PHE A 20 13.03 -24.43 -6.43
C PHE A 20 13.65 -25.06 -5.18
N GLY A 21 12.85 -25.67 -4.30
CA GLY A 21 13.33 -26.21 -3.02
C GLY A 21 13.83 -25.12 -2.05
N TRP A 22 13.44 -23.87 -2.27
CA TRP A 22 13.83 -22.75 -1.41
C TRP A 22 12.83 -22.60 -0.26
N ASP A 23 13.34 -22.79 0.95
CA ASP A 23 12.53 -22.61 2.16
C ASP A 23 12.49 -21.14 2.54
N LEU A 24 11.60 -20.39 1.87
CA LEU A 24 11.40 -18.97 2.18
C LEU A 24 10.60 -18.85 3.49
N SER A 25 11.08 -18.03 4.41
CA SER A 25 10.28 -17.65 5.57
C SER A 25 9.00 -16.92 5.12
N GLY A 26 7.90 -17.08 5.86
CA GLY A 26 6.65 -16.38 5.57
C GLY A 26 6.83 -14.85 5.49
N GLU A 27 7.68 -14.28 6.33
CA GLU A 27 8.01 -12.87 6.34
C GLU A 27 8.71 -12.44 5.04
N THR A 28 9.69 -13.21 4.58
CA THR A 28 10.40 -12.93 3.32
C THR A 28 9.46 -13.01 2.12
N ALA A 29 8.62 -14.03 2.06
CA ALA A 29 7.60 -14.16 1.00
C ALA A 29 6.62 -12.98 1.02
N ALA A 30 6.17 -12.55 2.20
CA ALA A 30 5.30 -11.39 2.35
C ALA A 30 5.97 -10.10 1.84
N VAL A 31 7.22 -9.85 2.24
CA VAL A 31 7.97 -8.66 1.78
C VAL A 31 8.12 -8.66 0.27
N ILE A 32 8.50 -9.78 -0.35
CA ILE A 32 8.62 -9.90 -1.81
C ILE A 32 7.29 -9.53 -2.49
N VAL A 33 6.19 -10.11 -2.04
CA VAL A 33 4.87 -9.87 -2.63
C VAL A 33 4.44 -8.42 -2.47
N PHE A 34 4.61 -7.83 -1.29
CA PHE A 34 4.23 -6.43 -1.06
C PHE A 34 5.11 -5.44 -1.83
N VAL A 35 6.41 -5.74 -1.99
CA VAL A 35 7.31 -4.92 -2.83
C VAL A 35 6.89 -4.98 -4.29
N LEU A 36 6.67 -6.17 -4.83
CA LEU A 36 6.24 -6.33 -6.23
C LEU A 36 4.90 -5.64 -6.49
N TRP A 37 3.92 -5.89 -5.61
CA TRP A 37 2.60 -5.26 -5.74
C TRP A 37 2.68 -3.75 -5.56
N GLY A 38 3.36 -3.25 -4.52
CA GLY A 38 3.51 -1.83 -4.24
C GLY A 38 4.24 -1.09 -5.37
N THR A 39 5.26 -1.72 -5.97
CA THR A 39 5.97 -1.16 -7.13
C THR A 39 5.05 -1.05 -8.35
N ALA A 40 4.26 -2.07 -8.64
CA ALA A 40 3.30 -2.05 -9.75
C ALA A 40 2.24 -0.95 -9.57
N GLU A 41 1.63 -0.86 -8.38
CA GLU A 41 0.65 0.18 -8.04
C GLU A 41 1.27 1.59 -8.13
N MET A 42 2.49 1.77 -7.58
CA MET A 42 3.19 3.05 -7.65
C MET A 42 3.51 3.46 -9.09
N SER A 43 3.91 2.51 -9.93
CA SER A 43 4.15 2.73 -11.36
C SER A 43 2.91 3.25 -12.07
N ASP A 44 1.75 2.67 -11.79
CA ASP A 44 0.46 3.12 -12.35
C ASP A 44 0.08 4.52 -11.84
N LEU A 45 0.32 4.82 -10.56
CA LEU A 45 0.10 6.15 -10.00
C LEU A 45 0.99 7.22 -10.67
N VAL A 46 2.28 6.91 -10.86
CA VAL A 46 3.23 7.81 -11.56
C VAL A 46 2.78 8.06 -12.98
N ARG A 47 2.43 6.99 -13.71
CA ARG A 47 1.92 7.10 -15.08
C ARG A 47 0.64 7.95 -15.14
N GLY A 48 -0.31 7.70 -14.25
CA GLY A 48 -1.55 8.46 -14.16
C GLY A 48 -1.32 9.93 -13.84
N ALA A 49 -0.41 10.24 -12.91
CA ALA A 49 -0.06 11.61 -12.56
C ALA A 49 0.61 12.38 -13.72
N LEU A 50 1.44 11.70 -14.52
CA LEU A 50 2.07 12.29 -15.72
C LEU A 50 1.05 12.55 -16.83
N ILE A 51 0.17 11.58 -17.12
CA ILE A 51 -0.86 11.70 -18.16
C ILE A 51 -1.89 12.79 -17.80
N ALA A 52 -2.15 12.99 -16.51
CA ALA A 52 -3.07 14.01 -16.03
C ALA A 52 -2.57 15.46 -16.22
N ILE A 53 -1.32 15.66 -16.65
CA ILE A 53 -0.81 17.00 -16.95
C ILE A 53 -1.36 17.45 -18.32
N PRO A 54 -2.04 18.61 -18.36
CA PRO A 54 -2.64 19.10 -19.60
C PRO A 54 -1.59 19.34 -20.70
N LYS A 55 -1.94 18.98 -21.92
CA LYS A 55 -1.05 19.08 -23.09
C LYS A 55 -0.52 20.51 -23.33
N HIS A 56 -1.34 21.53 -23.04
CA HIS A 56 -0.95 22.92 -23.17
C HIS A 56 0.29 23.31 -22.33
N GLN A 57 0.59 22.59 -21.23
CA GLN A 57 1.81 22.83 -20.45
C GLN A 57 3.07 22.52 -21.25
N TYR A 58 3.02 21.48 -22.06
CA TYR A 58 4.10 21.12 -22.97
C TYR A 58 4.20 22.11 -24.13
N GLU A 59 3.08 22.46 -24.74
CA GLU A 59 3.00 23.39 -25.88
C GLU A 59 3.45 24.82 -25.48
N SER A 60 3.04 25.28 -24.29
CA SER A 60 3.45 26.60 -23.79
C SER A 60 4.93 26.64 -23.45
N SER A 61 5.52 25.57 -22.92
CA SER A 61 6.96 25.52 -22.65
C SER A 61 7.78 25.52 -23.94
N GLU A 62 7.31 24.83 -24.97
CA GLU A 62 7.94 24.83 -26.31
C GLU A 62 7.87 26.22 -26.96
N ALA A 63 6.72 26.89 -26.83
CA ALA A 63 6.55 28.27 -27.31
C ALA A 63 7.49 29.28 -26.62
N LEU A 64 7.89 29.00 -25.36
CA LEU A 64 8.90 29.78 -24.63
C LEU A 64 10.34 29.40 -24.97
N GLY A 65 10.56 28.48 -25.91
CA GLY A 65 11.89 28.05 -26.34
C GLY A 65 12.58 27.12 -25.38
N MET A 66 11.85 26.50 -24.44
CA MET A 66 12.44 25.55 -23.52
C MET A 66 12.76 24.24 -24.22
N SER A 67 13.93 23.65 -23.89
CA SER A 67 14.25 22.29 -24.31
C SER A 67 13.37 21.26 -23.59
N ARG A 68 13.23 20.07 -24.15
CA ARG A 68 12.45 18.97 -23.53
C ARG A 68 12.91 18.68 -22.10
N ALA A 69 14.21 18.64 -21.85
CA ALA A 69 14.75 18.44 -20.52
C ALA A 69 14.33 19.55 -19.54
N GLN A 70 14.41 20.81 -19.96
CA GLN A 70 13.97 21.96 -19.16
C GLN A 70 12.47 21.90 -18.86
N THR A 71 11.63 21.57 -19.86
CA THR A 71 10.19 21.38 -19.69
C THR A 71 9.90 20.34 -18.63
N TYR A 72 10.55 19.17 -18.71
CA TYR A 72 10.33 18.10 -17.72
C TYR A 72 10.78 18.53 -16.31
N TRP A 73 12.00 19.06 -16.16
CA TRP A 73 12.55 19.36 -14.84
C TRP A 73 11.87 20.54 -14.14
N TYR A 74 11.52 21.60 -14.88
CA TYR A 74 11.00 22.83 -14.27
C TYR A 74 9.47 22.90 -14.24
N ILE A 75 8.77 22.21 -15.14
CA ILE A 75 7.31 22.30 -15.26
C ILE A 75 6.62 20.98 -14.91
N ILE A 76 6.99 19.88 -15.57
CA ILE A 76 6.23 18.64 -15.49
C ILE A 76 6.48 17.91 -14.18
N ILE A 77 7.74 17.66 -13.83
CA ILE A 77 8.10 16.90 -12.61
C ILE A 77 7.56 17.57 -11.35
N PRO A 78 7.73 18.89 -11.11
CA PRO A 78 7.20 19.51 -9.90
C PRO A 78 5.68 19.39 -9.77
N GLN A 79 4.94 19.52 -10.87
CA GLN A 79 3.49 19.35 -10.89
C GLN A 79 3.09 17.89 -10.64
N THR A 80 3.79 16.95 -11.28
CA THR A 80 3.56 15.51 -11.11
C THR A 80 3.79 15.09 -9.66
N VAL A 81 4.90 15.50 -9.04
CA VAL A 81 5.23 15.18 -7.65
C VAL A 81 4.14 15.68 -6.69
N ARG A 82 3.67 16.91 -6.86
CA ARG A 82 2.59 17.46 -6.02
C ARG A 82 1.32 16.61 -6.08
N ARG A 83 0.95 16.12 -7.28
CA ARG A 83 -0.22 15.24 -7.46
C ARG A 83 0.05 13.83 -6.93
N LEU A 84 1.28 13.35 -7.06
CA LEU A 84 1.66 11.99 -6.67
C LEU A 84 1.70 11.79 -5.15
N ILE A 85 2.14 12.79 -4.39
CA ILE A 85 2.31 12.66 -2.92
C ILE A 85 1.01 12.20 -2.22
N PRO A 86 -0.16 12.84 -2.37
CA PRO A 86 -1.38 12.38 -1.71
C PRO A 86 -1.82 10.99 -2.18
N LEU A 87 -1.63 10.66 -3.46
CA LEU A 87 -1.93 9.33 -4.00
C LEU A 87 -1.01 8.26 -3.41
N SER A 88 0.27 8.56 -3.24
CA SER A 88 1.24 7.67 -2.60
C SER A 88 0.91 7.43 -1.12
N ILE A 89 0.49 8.44 -0.38
CA ILE A 89 0.07 8.32 1.02
C ILE A 89 -1.16 7.41 1.12
N ASN A 90 -2.13 7.55 0.21
CA ASN A 90 -3.28 6.66 0.13
C ASN A 90 -2.89 5.21 -0.20
N LEU A 91 -1.90 5.01 -1.08
CA LEU A 91 -1.35 3.68 -1.36
C LEU A 91 -0.71 3.07 -0.11
N ILE A 92 0.10 3.82 0.64
CA ILE A 92 0.71 3.36 1.89
C ILE A 92 -0.36 2.94 2.90
N THR A 93 -1.41 3.75 3.08
CA THR A 93 -2.54 3.42 3.96
C THR A 93 -3.23 2.12 3.54
N ARG A 94 -3.41 1.92 2.24
CA ARG A 94 -3.97 0.67 1.68
C ARG A 94 -3.04 -0.52 1.93
N MET A 95 -1.73 -0.33 1.78
CA MET A 95 -0.73 -1.37 2.08
C MET A 95 -0.79 -1.79 3.56
N ILE A 96 -0.83 -0.84 4.49
CA ILE A 96 -0.93 -1.11 5.93
C ILE A 96 -2.16 -2.00 6.22
N LYS A 97 -3.32 -1.67 5.67
CA LYS A 97 -4.55 -2.48 5.84
C LYS A 97 -4.43 -3.88 5.22
N THR A 98 -3.67 -4.00 4.14
CA THR A 98 -3.50 -5.27 3.40
C THR A 98 -2.49 -6.20 4.07
N THR A 99 -1.65 -5.73 5.00
CA THR A 99 -0.70 -6.60 5.73
C THR A 99 -1.39 -7.71 6.50
N SER A 100 -2.65 -7.56 6.89
CA SER A 100 -3.44 -8.63 7.53
C SER A 100 -3.57 -9.90 6.68
N LEU A 101 -3.36 -9.84 5.37
CA LEU A 101 -3.36 -11.03 4.50
C LEU A 101 -2.24 -12.03 4.81
N VAL A 102 -1.12 -11.56 5.40
CA VAL A 102 0.00 -12.45 5.74
C VAL A 102 -0.34 -13.44 6.85
N LEU A 103 -1.43 -13.20 7.59
CA LEU A 103 -2.02 -14.18 8.50
C LEU A 103 -2.22 -15.54 7.82
N MET A 104 -2.59 -15.54 6.53
CA MET A 104 -2.94 -16.76 5.79
C MET A 104 -1.74 -17.69 5.51
N ILE A 105 -0.52 -17.15 5.56
CA ILE A 105 0.73 -17.91 5.45
C ILE A 105 1.40 -18.13 6.82
N GLY A 106 0.67 -17.87 7.91
CA GLY A 106 1.10 -18.14 9.28
C GLY A 106 2.02 -17.09 9.90
N VAL A 107 2.27 -15.97 9.24
CA VAL A 107 3.06 -14.87 9.81
C VAL A 107 2.32 -14.26 10.99
N VAL A 108 3.04 -14.04 12.09
CA VAL A 108 2.47 -13.45 13.30
C VAL A 108 2.38 -11.93 13.10
N GLU A 109 1.15 -11.45 13.03
CA GLU A 109 0.82 -10.02 12.92
C GLU A 109 -0.33 -9.68 13.90
N VAL A 110 -0.79 -8.45 13.95
CA VAL A 110 -1.77 -7.95 14.93
C VAL A 110 -3.04 -8.81 14.98
N LEU A 111 -3.58 -9.21 13.82
CA LEU A 111 -4.78 -10.03 13.74
C LEU A 111 -4.51 -11.47 14.22
N LYS A 112 -3.31 -12.02 13.91
CA LYS A 112 -2.90 -13.35 14.42
C LYS A 112 -2.77 -13.37 15.94
N VAL A 113 -2.13 -12.34 16.50
CA VAL A 113 -2.05 -12.19 17.97
C VAL A 113 -3.43 -12.10 18.60
N ALA A 114 -4.33 -11.30 17.99
CA ALA A 114 -5.72 -11.21 18.46
C ALA A 114 -6.43 -12.57 18.47
N GLN A 115 -6.28 -13.36 17.41
CA GLN A 115 -6.84 -14.72 17.35
C GLN A 115 -6.26 -15.64 18.41
N GLN A 116 -4.94 -15.61 18.64
CA GLN A 116 -4.28 -16.40 19.68
C GLN A 116 -4.79 -16.04 21.08
N ILE A 117 -4.99 -14.75 21.37
CA ILE A 117 -5.54 -14.30 22.64
C ILE A 117 -6.99 -14.80 22.82
N ILE A 118 -7.82 -14.73 21.77
CA ILE A 118 -9.20 -15.23 21.80
C ILE A 118 -9.21 -16.73 22.07
N GLU A 119 -8.38 -17.51 21.38
CA GLU A 119 -8.32 -18.95 21.57
C GLU A 119 -7.83 -19.35 22.98
N ALA A 120 -6.77 -18.69 23.46
CA ALA A 120 -6.22 -18.94 24.78
C ALA A 120 -7.23 -18.68 25.94
N ASN A 121 -8.14 -17.71 25.73
CA ASN A 121 -9.12 -17.30 26.74
C ASN A 121 -10.54 -17.78 26.44
N ARG A 122 -10.72 -18.70 25.50
CA ARG A 122 -12.04 -19.18 25.04
C ARG A 122 -12.93 -19.75 26.14
N THR A 123 -12.34 -20.46 27.10
CA THR A 123 -13.07 -21.02 28.21
C THR A 123 -13.33 -20.04 29.35
N ALA A 124 -12.38 -19.13 29.61
CA ALA A 124 -12.49 -18.16 30.70
C ALA A 124 -13.40 -16.95 30.33
N SER A 125 -13.41 -16.54 29.07
CA SER A 125 -14.17 -15.36 28.61
C SER A 125 -14.70 -15.57 27.20
N PRO A 126 -15.80 -16.29 26.97
CA PRO A 126 -16.33 -16.60 25.64
C PRO A 126 -16.70 -15.36 24.81
N ASN A 127 -17.03 -14.26 25.47
CA ASN A 127 -17.43 -13.00 24.82
C ASN A 127 -16.27 -12.02 24.57
N ALA A 128 -15.03 -12.39 24.95
CA ALA A 128 -13.86 -11.51 24.77
C ALA A 128 -13.53 -11.23 23.30
N ALA A 129 -13.96 -12.08 22.38
CA ALA A 129 -13.68 -11.95 20.94
C ALA A 129 -14.12 -10.59 20.40
N PHE A 130 -15.30 -10.10 20.76
CA PHE A 130 -15.80 -8.82 20.31
C PHE A 130 -14.90 -7.65 20.76
N GLY A 131 -14.52 -7.63 22.04
CA GLY A 131 -13.64 -6.59 22.59
C GLY A 131 -12.25 -6.60 21.97
N ILE A 132 -11.68 -7.78 21.72
CA ILE A 132 -10.37 -7.93 21.09
C ILE A 132 -10.39 -7.46 19.64
N TYR A 133 -11.38 -7.87 18.83
CA TYR A 133 -11.50 -7.38 17.46
C TYR A 133 -11.82 -5.89 17.40
N LEU A 134 -12.60 -5.35 18.33
CA LEU A 134 -12.81 -3.91 18.45
C LEU A 134 -11.51 -3.16 18.73
N THR A 135 -10.65 -3.71 19.60
CA THR A 135 -9.32 -3.15 19.88
C THR A 135 -8.45 -3.15 18.63
N VAL A 136 -8.41 -4.24 17.87
CA VAL A 136 -7.68 -4.33 16.60
C VAL A 136 -8.21 -3.29 15.61
N PHE A 137 -9.54 -3.15 15.50
CA PHE A 137 -10.15 -2.13 14.64
C PHE A 137 -9.71 -0.71 15.02
N ILE A 138 -9.75 -0.39 16.32
CA ILE A 138 -9.30 0.91 16.84
C ILE A 138 -7.82 1.14 16.53
N LEU A 139 -6.96 0.15 16.70
CA LEU A 139 -5.53 0.25 16.36
C LEU A 139 -5.31 0.59 14.88
N TYR A 140 -5.96 -0.14 13.98
CA TYR A 140 -5.88 0.16 12.54
C TYR A 140 -6.47 1.53 12.20
N PHE A 141 -7.57 1.91 12.86
CA PHE A 141 -8.19 3.21 12.68
C PHE A 141 -7.23 4.34 13.11
N LEU A 142 -6.64 4.23 14.31
CA LEU A 142 -5.70 5.23 14.84
C LEU A 142 -4.42 5.32 13.98
N ALA A 143 -3.96 4.21 13.41
CA ALA A 143 -2.81 4.21 12.52
C ALA A 143 -3.12 4.82 11.14
N CYS A 144 -4.26 4.50 10.56
CA CYS A 144 -4.59 4.89 9.18
C CYS A 144 -5.27 6.25 9.07
N TRP A 145 -6.08 6.65 10.08
CA TRP A 145 -6.86 7.87 10.04
C TRP A 145 -6.02 9.15 9.95
N PRO A 146 -4.96 9.35 10.77
CA PRO A 146 -4.10 10.54 10.67
C PRO A 146 -3.38 10.62 9.32
N ILE A 147 -2.93 9.47 8.80
CA ILE A 147 -2.27 9.38 7.50
C ILE A 147 -3.24 9.79 6.38
N SER A 148 -4.47 9.30 6.45
CA SER A 148 -5.53 9.64 5.49
C SER A 148 -5.94 11.13 5.54
N LEU A 149 -5.99 11.73 6.74
CA LEU A 149 -6.23 13.16 6.90
C LEU A 149 -5.11 14.00 6.27
N LEU A 150 -3.86 13.58 6.46
CA LEU A 150 -2.72 14.23 5.84
C LEU A 150 -2.80 14.20 4.32
N ALA A 151 -3.15 13.06 3.74
CA ALA A 151 -3.35 12.95 2.29
C ALA A 151 -4.44 13.92 1.78
N GLY A 152 -5.60 13.96 2.45
CA GLY A 152 -6.70 14.86 2.10
C GLY A 152 -6.35 16.34 2.25
N TYR A 153 -5.56 16.69 3.28
CA TYR A 153 -5.06 18.05 3.46
C TYR A 153 -4.12 18.47 2.33
N LEU A 154 -3.17 17.60 1.96
CA LEU A 154 -2.22 17.88 0.90
C LEU A 154 -2.91 17.98 -0.48
N GLU A 155 -3.89 17.13 -0.73
CA GLU A 155 -4.70 17.18 -1.95
C GLU A 155 -5.43 18.52 -2.09
N LYS A 156 -6.03 19.01 -1.02
CA LYS A 156 -6.73 20.32 -1.00
C LYS A 156 -5.77 21.50 -1.17
N LYS A 157 -4.58 21.42 -0.58
CA LYS A 157 -3.59 22.51 -0.61
C LYS A 157 -2.95 22.65 -2.00
N TRP A 158 -2.89 21.59 -2.79
CA TRP A 158 -2.20 21.56 -4.08
C TRP A 158 -3.14 21.47 -5.29
N LYS A 159 -4.44 21.57 -5.04
CA LYS A 159 -5.47 21.71 -6.05
C LYS A 159 -5.67 23.18 -6.44
#